data_7bc45101b03c62c4991a65a86b5b4759
#
_entry.id   7bc45101b03c62c4991a65a86b5b4759
#
_cell.length_a   1.000
_cell.length_b   1.000
_cell.length_c   1.000
_cell.angle_alpha   90.00
_cell.angle_beta   90.00
_cell.angle_gamma   90.00
#
_symmetry.space_group_name_H-M   'P 1'
#
loop_
_entity.id
_entity.type
_entity.pdbx_description
1 polymer ?
#
loop_
_entity_poly.entity_id
_entity_poly.type
_entity_poly.pdbx_seq_one_letter_code
_entity_poly.pdbx_strand_id
1 'polypeptide(L)'
;MSKTTRDNMSSKRWENMPEDFRKEVSEYALKDSVLCLQLWQKYHEQWPDREKLISLTNRRIIQRGLPMDTGLLKEQLETINKRLFDAEQAIPWAGEKPLLSRKAFDEECLKYGLEPPKSLAQTDLDAQDWLRQFGHKYKWVGAVSNWRRINALKKKLESFDYATLPDGRYYGGLMYWGGHTGRFSGSGGNLNLQNLPRDEMFGVNLRHMICAPQGKKLVVVDLSQIEVRTLCWLANDQVTLEVIANTEDIYEAFAVRMGMWEKEWGSLK
;
A
#
# COMPACT_ATOMS: atom_id res chain seq x y z
N MET A 1 -30.09 5.88 -8.86
CA MET A 1 -29.17 6.97 -9.26
C MET A 1 -28.51 6.61 -10.57
N SER A 2 -28.50 7.49 -11.53
CA SER A 2 -27.77 7.26 -12.78
C SER A 2 -26.26 7.24 -12.51
N LYS A 3 -25.48 6.61 -13.38
CA LYS A 3 -23.99 6.66 -13.30
C LYS A 3 -23.52 8.12 -13.28
N THR A 4 -24.19 8.98 -14.03
CA THR A 4 -23.93 10.42 -14.12
C THR A 4 -24.11 11.14 -12.78
N THR A 5 -25.12 10.80 -11.98
CA THR A 5 -25.35 11.42 -10.67
C THR A 5 -24.24 11.02 -9.68
N ARG A 6 -23.80 9.76 -9.71
CA ARG A 6 -22.68 9.27 -8.88
C ARG A 6 -21.37 9.98 -9.25
N ASP A 7 -21.08 10.13 -10.53
CA ASP A 7 -19.87 10.80 -11.02
C ASP A 7 -19.90 12.30 -10.63
N ASN A 8 -21.10 12.91 -10.64
CA ASN A 8 -21.28 14.29 -10.19
C ASN A 8 -21.16 14.50 -8.68
N MET A 9 -21.31 13.47 -7.86
CA MET A 9 -21.03 13.51 -6.41
C MET A 9 -19.53 13.44 -6.12
N SER A 10 -18.77 12.77 -6.97
CA SER A 10 -17.32 12.58 -6.79
C SER A 10 -16.64 13.94 -6.72
N SER A 11 -15.84 14.16 -5.68
CA SER A 11 -15.10 15.40 -5.42
C SER A 11 -15.90 16.65 -5.00
N LYS A 12 -17.21 16.57 -4.80
CA LYS A 12 -18.00 17.69 -4.29
C LYS A 12 -18.23 17.57 -2.78
N ARG A 13 -18.06 18.69 -2.06
CA ARG A 13 -18.46 18.78 -0.66
C ARG A 13 -19.96 19.03 -0.57
N TRP A 14 -20.60 18.43 0.43
CA TRP A 14 -22.03 18.54 0.66
C TRP A 14 -22.53 20.00 0.71
N GLU A 15 -21.77 20.87 1.37
CA GLU A 15 -22.08 22.29 1.55
C GLU A 15 -22.13 23.05 0.22
N ASN A 16 -21.39 22.57 -0.79
CA ASN A 16 -21.27 23.21 -2.10
C ASN A 16 -22.22 22.60 -3.16
N MET A 17 -23.11 21.68 -2.77
CA MET A 17 -24.06 21.08 -3.68
C MET A 17 -25.35 21.92 -3.76
N PRO A 18 -25.93 22.11 -4.96
CA PRO A 18 -27.25 22.71 -5.12
C PRO A 18 -28.32 21.95 -4.31
N GLU A 19 -29.33 22.66 -3.81
CA GLU A 19 -30.36 22.08 -2.93
C GLU A 19 -31.11 20.92 -3.56
N ASP A 20 -31.53 21.06 -4.81
CA ASP A 20 -32.20 19.98 -5.56
C ASP A 20 -31.32 18.74 -5.68
N PHE A 21 -30.04 18.93 -5.92
CA PHE A 21 -29.10 17.84 -6.02
C PHE A 21 -28.84 17.16 -4.65
N ARG A 22 -28.78 17.93 -3.57
CA ARG A 22 -28.72 17.39 -2.19
C ARG A 22 -29.96 16.55 -1.88
N LYS A 23 -31.14 17.00 -2.31
CA LYS A 23 -32.39 16.23 -2.13
C LYS A 23 -32.34 14.90 -2.88
N GLU A 24 -31.92 14.90 -4.15
CA GLU A 24 -31.76 13.66 -4.95
C GLU A 24 -30.76 12.69 -4.29
N VAL A 25 -29.64 13.20 -3.80
CA VAL A 25 -28.63 12.41 -3.10
C VAL A 25 -29.17 11.83 -1.78
N SER A 26 -29.94 12.62 -1.03
CA SER A 26 -30.56 12.17 0.22
C SER A 26 -31.61 11.08 -0.02
N GLU A 27 -32.47 11.25 -1.01
CA GLU A 27 -33.47 10.25 -1.40
C GLU A 27 -32.82 8.93 -1.84
N TYR A 28 -31.73 9.04 -2.60
CA TYR A 28 -30.93 7.87 -2.99
C TYR A 28 -30.32 7.16 -1.78
N ALA A 29 -29.66 7.89 -0.89
CA ALA A 29 -29.04 7.31 0.30
C ALA A 29 -30.08 6.63 1.22
N LEU A 30 -31.25 7.24 1.37
CA LEU A 30 -32.36 6.65 2.11
C LEU A 30 -32.83 5.35 1.47
N LYS A 31 -33.00 5.33 0.15
CA LYS A 31 -33.41 4.13 -0.60
C LYS A 31 -32.40 3.01 -0.47
N ASP A 32 -31.11 3.30 -0.58
CA ASP A 32 -30.03 2.32 -0.38
C ASP A 32 -30.06 1.75 1.05
N SER A 33 -30.27 2.58 2.04
CA SER A 33 -30.38 2.15 3.43
C SER A 33 -31.57 1.22 3.67
N VAL A 34 -32.73 1.54 3.08
CA VAL A 34 -33.94 0.70 3.14
C VAL A 34 -33.70 -0.64 2.44
N LEU A 35 -33.11 -0.64 1.25
CA LEU A 35 -32.78 -1.86 0.51
C LEU A 35 -31.79 -2.74 1.28
N CYS A 36 -30.75 -2.14 1.90
CA CYS A 36 -29.82 -2.87 2.75
C CYS A 36 -30.54 -3.53 3.94
N LEU A 37 -31.47 -2.81 4.57
CA LEU A 37 -32.25 -3.37 5.68
C LEU A 37 -33.14 -4.53 5.22
N GLN A 38 -33.81 -4.40 4.07
CA GLN A 38 -34.66 -5.46 3.50
C GLN A 38 -33.82 -6.71 3.14
N LEU A 39 -32.65 -6.52 2.54
CA LEU A 39 -31.71 -7.62 2.28
C LEU A 39 -31.25 -8.29 3.57
N TRP A 40 -30.92 -7.51 4.59
CA TRP A 40 -30.56 -8.03 5.89
C TRP A 40 -31.70 -8.85 6.51
N GLN A 41 -32.91 -8.30 6.56
CA GLN A 41 -34.08 -8.98 7.12
C GLN A 41 -34.38 -10.31 6.39
N LYS A 42 -34.15 -10.36 5.07
CA LYS A 42 -34.40 -11.54 4.27
C LYS A 42 -33.34 -12.64 4.40
N TYR A 43 -32.07 -12.27 4.57
CA TYR A 43 -30.95 -13.20 4.42
C TYR A 43 -30.09 -13.39 5.68
N HIS A 44 -30.26 -12.59 6.74
CA HIS A 44 -29.38 -12.61 7.89
C HIS A 44 -29.34 -13.96 8.62
N GLU A 45 -30.42 -14.73 8.59
CA GLU A 45 -30.46 -16.06 9.20
C GLU A 45 -29.62 -17.09 8.44
N GLN A 46 -29.49 -16.90 7.12
CA GLN A 46 -28.68 -17.76 6.26
C GLN A 46 -27.17 -17.43 6.35
N TRP A 47 -26.84 -16.29 6.93
CA TRP A 47 -25.47 -15.89 7.06
C TRP A 47 -24.83 -16.58 8.27
N PRO A 48 -23.72 -17.37 8.09
CA PRO A 48 -23.10 -18.10 9.18
C PRO A 48 -22.67 -17.20 10.33
N ASP A 49 -22.87 -17.62 11.56
CA ASP A 49 -22.54 -16.82 12.76
C ASP A 49 -21.05 -16.47 12.84
N ARG A 50 -20.19 -17.38 12.36
CA ARG A 50 -18.75 -17.11 12.22
C ARG A 50 -18.48 -15.90 11.33
N GLU A 51 -19.15 -15.80 10.20
CA GLU A 51 -18.99 -14.70 9.25
C GLU A 51 -19.52 -13.38 9.83
N LYS A 52 -20.66 -13.44 10.55
CA LYS A 52 -21.19 -12.29 11.29
C LYS A 52 -20.17 -11.80 12.33
N LEU A 53 -19.56 -12.72 13.08
CA LEU A 53 -18.55 -12.38 14.08
C LEU A 53 -17.31 -11.74 13.46
N ILE A 54 -16.82 -12.26 12.34
CA ILE A 54 -15.68 -11.69 11.60
C ILE A 54 -16.01 -10.27 11.12
N SER A 55 -17.19 -10.06 10.54
CA SER A 55 -17.66 -8.75 10.09
C SER A 55 -17.74 -7.73 11.22
N LEU A 56 -18.34 -8.13 12.36
CA LEU A 56 -18.43 -7.29 13.56
C LEU A 56 -17.05 -6.96 14.13
N THR A 57 -16.16 -7.94 14.19
CA THR A 57 -14.79 -7.76 14.68
C THR A 57 -14.02 -6.81 13.77
N ASN A 58 -14.11 -6.98 12.46
CA ASN A 58 -13.50 -6.08 11.49
C ASN A 58 -14.00 -4.64 11.68
N ARG A 59 -15.31 -4.45 11.80
CA ARG A 59 -15.89 -3.12 12.08
C ARG A 59 -15.35 -2.50 13.36
N ARG A 60 -15.24 -3.28 14.44
CA ARG A 60 -14.68 -2.80 15.73
C ARG A 60 -13.21 -2.40 15.59
N ILE A 61 -12.41 -3.16 14.81
CA ILE A 61 -11.02 -2.83 14.54
C ILE A 61 -10.94 -1.48 13.81
N ILE A 62 -11.72 -1.29 12.74
CA ILE A 62 -11.76 -0.05 11.98
C ILE A 62 -12.20 1.12 12.86
N GLN A 63 -13.25 0.96 13.66
CA GLN A 63 -13.77 2.00 14.57
C GLN A 63 -12.79 2.36 15.68
N ARG A 64 -11.92 1.42 16.10
CA ARG A 64 -10.86 1.72 17.08
C ARG A 64 -9.77 2.59 16.49
N GLY A 65 -9.49 2.45 15.20
CA GLY A 65 -8.37 3.11 14.52
C GLY A 65 -7.00 2.67 15.05
N LEU A 66 -5.97 3.06 14.33
CA LEU A 66 -4.58 2.82 14.69
C LEU A 66 -3.97 4.09 15.26
N PRO A 67 -3.40 4.07 16.46
CA PRO A 67 -2.67 5.21 16.99
C PRO A 67 -1.45 5.52 16.13
N MET A 68 -1.27 6.81 15.83
CA MET A 68 -0.18 7.32 14.99
C MET A 68 0.72 8.23 15.81
N ASP A 69 2.02 8.10 15.61
CA ASP A 69 2.99 9.09 16.09
C ASP A 69 2.97 10.31 15.13
N THR A 70 2.11 11.27 15.45
CA THR A 70 1.94 12.47 14.63
C THR A 70 3.15 13.41 14.68
N GLY A 71 3.96 13.33 15.74
CA GLY A 71 5.23 14.05 15.84
C GLY A 71 6.25 13.52 14.83
N LEU A 72 6.47 12.22 14.87
CA LEU A 72 7.35 11.53 13.92
C LEU A 72 6.86 11.71 12.47
N LEU A 73 5.55 11.66 12.22
CA LEU A 73 4.98 11.86 10.89
C LEU A 73 5.36 13.23 10.30
N LYS A 74 5.26 14.30 11.10
CA LYS A 74 5.65 15.65 10.67
C LYS A 74 7.15 15.74 10.41
N GLU A 75 7.98 15.22 11.30
CA GLU A 75 9.44 15.19 11.12
C GLU A 75 9.83 14.44 9.83
N GLN A 76 9.17 13.31 9.56
CA GLN A 76 9.43 12.54 8.36
C GLN A 76 8.98 13.27 7.08
N LEU A 77 7.86 14.00 7.13
CA LEU A 77 7.41 14.85 6.03
C LEU A 77 8.42 15.98 5.72
N GLU A 78 8.96 16.62 6.75
CA GLU A 78 10.00 17.65 6.59
C GLU A 78 11.27 17.06 5.97
N THR A 79 11.70 15.89 6.46
CA THR A 79 12.86 15.17 5.93
C THR A 79 12.70 14.83 4.44
N ILE A 80 11.54 14.30 4.06
CA ILE A 80 11.23 13.93 2.68
C ILE A 80 11.11 15.16 1.78
N ASN A 81 10.52 16.25 2.25
CA ASN A 81 10.44 17.49 1.48
C ASN A 81 11.83 18.06 1.18
N LYS A 82 12.74 18.03 2.15
CA LYS A 82 14.13 18.45 1.93
C LYS A 82 14.83 17.59 0.90
N ARG A 83 14.75 16.26 1.01
CA ARG A 83 15.34 15.32 0.04
C ARG A 83 14.74 15.47 -1.36
N LEU A 84 13.43 15.75 -1.44
CA LEU A 84 12.77 16.00 -2.72
C LEU A 84 13.30 17.27 -3.37
N PHE A 85 13.46 18.34 -2.61
CA PHE A 85 14.05 19.59 -3.06
C PHE A 85 15.49 19.37 -3.55
N ASP A 86 16.32 18.67 -2.78
CA ASP A 86 17.71 18.37 -3.17
C ASP A 86 17.79 17.57 -4.48
N ALA A 87 16.90 16.58 -4.65
CA ALA A 87 16.83 15.80 -5.89
C ALA A 87 16.36 16.66 -7.09
N GLU A 88 15.44 17.60 -6.86
CA GLU A 88 14.91 18.50 -7.88
C GLU A 88 15.99 19.41 -8.48
N GLN A 89 16.92 19.90 -7.64
CA GLN A 89 18.02 20.79 -8.09
C GLN A 89 18.93 20.13 -9.15
N ALA A 90 18.97 18.82 -9.21
CA ALA A 90 19.78 18.10 -10.20
C ALA A 90 19.01 17.71 -11.48
N ILE A 91 17.74 18.11 -11.60
CA ILE A 91 16.90 17.84 -12.78
C ILE A 91 16.97 19.03 -13.73
N PRO A 92 17.45 18.87 -14.98
CA PRO A 92 17.76 19.98 -15.88
C PRO A 92 16.58 20.90 -16.23
N TRP A 93 15.34 20.38 -16.18
CA TRP A 93 14.12 21.14 -16.51
C TRP A 93 13.31 21.56 -15.28
N ALA A 94 13.89 21.44 -14.08
CA ALA A 94 13.25 21.91 -12.86
C ALA A 94 12.98 23.42 -12.94
N GLY A 95 11.79 23.84 -12.52
CA GLY A 95 11.34 25.24 -12.59
C GLY A 95 10.81 25.69 -13.96
N GLU A 96 11.13 24.98 -15.05
CA GLU A 96 10.66 25.33 -16.42
C GLU A 96 9.49 24.44 -16.87
N LYS A 97 9.56 23.16 -16.56
CA LYS A 97 8.57 22.15 -16.97
C LYS A 97 8.20 21.25 -15.78
N PRO A 98 7.02 20.59 -15.81
CA PRO A 98 6.67 19.62 -14.78
C PRO A 98 7.74 18.53 -14.65
N LEU A 99 8.17 18.22 -13.42
CA LEU A 99 9.25 17.26 -13.16
C LEU A 99 8.96 15.85 -13.69
N LEU A 100 7.68 15.45 -13.75
CA LEU A 100 7.24 14.19 -14.35
C LEU A 100 6.98 14.27 -15.86
N SER A 101 7.35 15.37 -16.52
CA SER A 101 7.14 15.53 -17.96
C SER A 101 7.95 14.48 -18.74
N ARG A 102 7.24 13.56 -19.37
CA ARG A 102 7.87 12.57 -20.26
C ARG A 102 8.58 13.25 -21.41
N LYS A 103 7.96 14.26 -21.99
CA LYS A 103 8.53 15.04 -23.10
C LYS A 103 9.87 15.69 -22.71
N ALA A 104 9.93 16.33 -21.52
CA ALA A 104 11.16 16.95 -21.05
C ALA A 104 12.26 15.91 -20.80
N PHE A 105 11.91 14.74 -20.26
CA PHE A 105 12.83 13.65 -20.06
C PHE A 105 13.40 13.12 -21.39
N ASP A 106 12.54 12.91 -22.39
CA ASP A 106 12.95 12.41 -23.70
C ASP A 106 13.84 13.43 -24.45
N GLU A 107 13.48 14.71 -24.40
CA GLU A 107 14.29 15.79 -24.96
C GLU A 107 15.68 15.85 -24.32
N GLU A 108 15.76 15.65 -23.00
CA GLU A 108 17.06 15.64 -22.33
C GLU A 108 17.87 14.39 -22.68
N CYS A 109 17.26 13.21 -22.78
CA CYS A 109 17.93 12.01 -23.29
C CYS A 109 18.59 12.27 -24.64
N LEU A 110 17.87 12.88 -25.59
CA LEU A 110 18.36 13.14 -26.92
C LEU A 110 19.57 14.09 -26.94
N LYS A 111 19.65 15.09 -26.06
CA LYS A 111 20.82 15.97 -25.93
C LYS A 111 22.10 15.20 -25.59
N TYR A 112 21.99 14.09 -24.88
CA TYR A 112 23.11 13.22 -24.52
C TYR A 112 23.29 12.02 -25.47
N GLY A 113 22.51 11.95 -26.56
CA GLY A 113 22.54 10.83 -27.50
C GLY A 113 22.01 9.52 -26.88
N LEU A 114 21.13 9.61 -25.89
CA LEU A 114 20.52 8.47 -25.22
C LEU A 114 19.15 8.16 -25.83
N GLU A 115 18.90 6.90 -26.11
CA GLU A 115 17.55 6.44 -26.42
C GLU A 115 16.74 6.33 -25.11
N PRO A 116 15.62 7.09 -24.98
CA PRO A 116 14.82 7.04 -23.75
C PRO A 116 14.10 5.68 -23.62
N PRO A 117 14.01 5.10 -22.39
CA PRO A 117 13.32 3.85 -22.19
C PRO A 117 11.81 4.04 -22.40
N LYS A 118 11.10 3.02 -22.86
CA LYS A 118 9.64 3.07 -23.10
C LYS A 118 8.85 3.42 -21.84
N SER A 119 9.32 2.98 -20.69
CA SER A 119 8.73 3.22 -19.38
C SER A 119 9.78 3.70 -18.37
N LEU A 120 9.35 4.34 -17.29
CA LEU A 120 10.16 4.65 -16.12
C LEU A 120 9.56 4.00 -14.86
N ALA A 121 8.68 2.99 -15.05
CA ALA A 121 8.08 2.26 -13.93
C ALA A 121 9.12 1.37 -13.24
N GLN A 122 9.09 1.33 -11.92
CA GLN A 122 10.03 0.50 -11.14
C GLN A 122 9.84 -1.01 -11.37
N THR A 123 8.68 -1.43 -11.87
CA THR A 123 8.35 -2.82 -12.18
C THR A 123 8.76 -3.25 -13.59
N ASP A 124 9.20 -2.31 -14.42
CA ASP A 124 9.62 -2.56 -15.80
C ASP A 124 11.12 -2.93 -15.82
N LEU A 125 11.45 -4.11 -16.29
CA LEU A 125 12.82 -4.63 -16.29
C LEU A 125 13.72 -3.84 -17.23
N ASP A 126 13.22 -3.46 -18.41
CA ASP A 126 13.97 -2.65 -19.39
C ASP A 126 14.30 -1.28 -18.81
N ALA A 127 13.35 -0.67 -18.07
CA ALA A 127 13.58 0.59 -17.36
C ALA A 127 14.63 0.45 -16.26
N GLN A 128 14.60 -0.66 -15.50
CA GLN A 128 15.60 -0.91 -14.47
C GLN A 128 17.00 -1.08 -15.07
N ASP A 129 17.13 -1.81 -16.18
CA ASP A 129 18.41 -2.02 -16.85
C ASP A 129 18.93 -0.72 -17.44
N TRP A 130 18.07 0.08 -18.08
CA TRP A 130 18.40 1.40 -18.55
C TRP A 130 18.90 2.32 -17.42
N LEU A 131 18.22 2.32 -16.27
CA LEU A 131 18.64 3.09 -15.10
C LEU A 131 19.95 2.59 -14.50
N ARG A 132 20.22 1.28 -14.50
CA ARG A 132 21.51 0.73 -14.06
C ARG A 132 22.65 1.20 -14.98
N GLN A 133 22.41 1.21 -16.28
CA GLN A 133 23.41 1.59 -17.27
C GLN A 133 23.74 3.10 -17.22
N PHE A 134 22.75 3.96 -17.10
CA PHE A 134 22.90 5.40 -17.28
C PHE A 134 22.78 6.22 -15.99
N GLY A 135 22.18 5.67 -14.92
CA GLY A 135 21.93 6.42 -13.69
C GLY A 135 23.19 6.84 -12.93
N HIS A 136 24.27 6.07 -13.05
CA HIS A 136 25.56 6.44 -12.46
C HIS A 136 26.39 7.36 -13.37
N LYS A 137 26.19 7.25 -14.68
CA LYS A 137 26.93 8.02 -15.68
C LYS A 137 26.42 9.46 -15.80
N TYR A 138 25.11 9.63 -15.71
CA TYR A 138 24.44 10.93 -15.83
C TYR A 138 23.71 11.27 -14.53
N LYS A 139 24.22 12.24 -13.78
CA LYS A 139 23.67 12.63 -12.46
C LYS A 139 22.17 12.96 -12.50
N TRP A 140 21.71 13.62 -13.58
CA TRP A 140 20.30 13.97 -13.73
C TRP A 140 19.39 12.74 -13.89
N VAL A 141 19.87 11.66 -14.53
CA VAL A 141 19.10 10.40 -14.66
C VAL A 141 18.83 9.80 -13.29
N GLY A 142 19.88 9.72 -12.46
CA GLY A 142 19.74 9.27 -11.07
C GLY A 142 18.81 10.18 -10.25
N ALA A 143 18.92 11.50 -10.46
CA ALA A 143 18.08 12.49 -9.78
C ALA A 143 16.59 12.32 -10.12
N VAL A 144 16.24 12.14 -11.40
CA VAL A 144 14.85 11.89 -11.82
C VAL A 144 14.30 10.61 -11.20
N SER A 145 15.07 9.53 -11.20
CA SER A 145 14.67 8.26 -10.59
C SER A 145 14.45 8.43 -9.08
N ASN A 146 15.40 9.05 -8.38
CA ASN A 146 15.29 9.31 -6.94
C ASN A 146 14.10 10.22 -6.62
N TRP A 147 13.92 11.31 -7.38
CA TRP A 147 12.79 12.22 -7.19
C TRP A 147 11.45 11.49 -7.30
N ARG A 148 11.28 10.61 -8.30
CA ARG A 148 10.06 9.81 -8.47
C ARG A 148 9.80 8.90 -7.28
N ARG A 149 10.84 8.24 -6.76
CA ARG A 149 10.75 7.34 -5.59
C ARG A 149 10.44 8.11 -4.31
N ILE A 150 11.11 9.25 -4.10
CA ILE A 150 10.89 10.12 -2.95
C ILE A 150 9.47 10.72 -3.00
N ASN A 151 9.02 11.17 -4.17
CA ASN A 151 7.67 11.71 -4.34
C ASN A 151 6.58 10.65 -4.09
N ALA A 152 6.80 9.41 -4.49
CA ALA A 152 5.88 8.31 -4.18
C ALA A 152 5.81 8.03 -2.67
N LEU A 153 6.95 8.12 -1.96
CA LEU A 153 7.01 7.99 -0.51
C LEU A 153 6.32 9.18 0.18
N LYS A 154 6.58 10.41 -0.29
CA LYS A 154 5.90 11.62 0.19
C LYS A 154 4.39 11.48 0.12
N LYS A 155 3.84 11.04 -1.02
CA LYS A 155 2.40 10.83 -1.17
C LYS A 155 1.82 9.85 -0.17
N LYS A 156 2.58 8.83 0.22
CA LYS A 156 2.14 7.89 1.28
C LYS A 156 2.13 8.58 2.65
N LEU A 157 3.14 9.39 2.97
CA LEU A 157 3.18 10.18 4.20
C LEU A 157 2.03 11.20 4.27
N GLU A 158 1.79 11.93 3.19
CA GLU A 158 0.66 12.86 3.08
C GLU A 158 -0.69 12.14 3.23
N SER A 159 -0.80 10.91 2.72
CA SER A 159 -2.01 10.10 2.92
C SER A 159 -2.20 9.69 4.38
N PHE A 160 -1.11 9.41 5.11
CA PHE A 160 -1.18 9.17 6.56
C PHE A 160 -1.61 10.44 7.31
N ASP A 161 -1.00 11.58 6.98
CA ASP A 161 -1.32 12.86 7.62
C ASP A 161 -2.78 13.25 7.39
N TYR A 162 -3.24 13.16 6.15
CA TYR A 162 -4.62 13.47 5.77
C TYR A 162 -5.65 12.54 6.44
N ALA A 163 -5.33 11.26 6.57
CA ALA A 163 -6.24 10.25 7.11
C ALA A 163 -6.14 10.09 8.64
N THR A 164 -5.17 10.74 9.29
CA THR A 164 -5.04 10.77 10.74
C THR A 164 -5.93 11.88 11.29
N LEU A 165 -6.92 11.52 12.10
CA LEU A 165 -7.84 12.48 12.69
C LEU A 165 -7.20 13.25 13.86
N PRO A 166 -7.84 14.33 14.37
CA PRO A 166 -7.32 15.12 15.49
C PRO A 166 -7.10 14.35 16.79
N ASP A 167 -7.70 13.17 16.94
CA ASP A 167 -7.47 12.26 18.07
C ASP A 167 -6.16 11.46 17.94
N GLY A 168 -5.36 11.72 16.91
CA GLY A 168 -4.09 11.03 16.64
C GLY A 168 -4.26 9.61 16.12
N ARG A 169 -5.42 9.27 15.54
CA ARG A 169 -5.67 7.92 15.00
C ARG A 169 -5.93 7.93 13.50
N TYR A 170 -5.38 6.92 12.85
CA TYR A 170 -5.67 6.59 11.46
C TYR A 170 -6.83 5.58 11.40
N TYR A 171 -7.87 5.93 10.66
CA TYR A 171 -9.06 5.10 10.46
C TYR A 171 -9.06 4.51 9.04
N GLY A 172 -8.16 3.55 8.81
CA GLY A 172 -8.09 2.84 7.53
C GLY A 172 -9.11 1.72 7.42
N GLY A 173 -9.64 1.52 6.23
CA GLY A 173 -10.56 0.43 5.94
C GLY A 173 -9.86 -0.90 5.74
N LEU A 174 -10.44 -1.96 6.29
CA LEU A 174 -10.13 -3.34 5.96
C LEU A 174 -11.36 -3.99 5.34
N MET A 175 -11.23 -4.52 4.15
CA MET A 175 -12.27 -5.27 3.47
C MET A 175 -12.06 -6.77 3.68
N TYR A 176 -13.02 -7.37 4.40
CA TYR A 176 -13.05 -8.81 4.56
C TYR A 176 -13.32 -9.49 3.21
N TRP A 177 -12.55 -10.52 2.90
CA TRP A 177 -12.61 -11.20 1.60
C TRP A 177 -12.38 -10.28 0.38
N GLY A 178 -11.58 -9.22 0.54
CA GLY A 178 -11.30 -8.25 -0.52
C GLY A 178 -10.35 -8.75 -1.61
N GLY A 179 -9.53 -9.75 -1.31
CA GLY A 179 -8.70 -10.45 -2.27
C GLY A 179 -9.43 -11.69 -2.85
N HIS A 180 -9.16 -12.03 -4.11
CA HIS A 180 -9.74 -13.22 -4.76
C HIS A 180 -9.36 -14.54 -4.05
N THR A 181 -8.31 -14.55 -3.25
CA THR A 181 -7.88 -15.68 -2.41
C THR A 181 -8.54 -15.70 -1.02
N GLY A 182 -9.52 -14.83 -0.76
CA GLY A 182 -10.19 -14.73 0.54
C GLY A 182 -9.42 -13.94 1.61
N ARG A 183 -8.29 -13.32 1.27
CA ARG A 183 -7.52 -12.48 2.18
C ARG A 183 -8.21 -11.14 2.41
N PHE A 184 -7.99 -10.54 3.57
CA PHE A 184 -8.31 -9.14 3.78
C PHE A 184 -7.55 -8.26 2.79
N SER A 185 -8.19 -7.20 2.31
CA SER A 185 -7.52 -6.13 1.56
C SER A 185 -7.73 -4.78 2.22
N GLY A 186 -6.81 -3.85 1.97
CA GLY A 186 -7.02 -2.46 2.37
C GLY A 186 -8.13 -1.83 1.55
N SER A 187 -9.04 -1.11 2.20
CA SER A 187 -10.12 -0.36 1.56
C SER A 187 -10.31 0.98 2.25
N GLY A 188 -10.89 1.94 1.53
CA GLY A 188 -11.23 3.24 2.10
C GLY A 188 -9.99 4.10 2.40
N GLY A 189 -9.72 5.04 1.55
CA GLY A 189 -8.53 5.90 1.63
C GLY A 189 -7.43 5.45 0.66
N ASN A 190 -6.50 6.33 0.41
CA ASN A 190 -5.43 6.13 -0.57
C ASN A 190 -4.28 5.24 -0.07
N LEU A 191 -4.39 4.68 1.14
CA LEU A 191 -3.30 3.95 1.78
C LEU A 191 -3.70 2.53 2.15
N ASN A 192 -3.07 1.55 1.50
CA ASN A 192 -3.16 0.15 1.89
C ASN A 192 -2.04 -0.17 2.88
N LEU A 193 -2.37 -0.33 4.16
CA LEU A 193 -1.42 -0.65 5.22
C LEU A 193 -0.71 -1.99 5.02
N GLN A 194 -1.32 -2.94 4.31
CA GLN A 194 -0.73 -4.25 4.03
C GLN A 194 0.45 -4.14 3.05
N ASN A 195 0.51 -3.06 2.25
CA ASN A 195 1.54 -2.81 1.24
C ASN A 195 2.59 -1.79 1.70
N LEU A 196 2.71 -1.56 3.00
CA LEU A 196 3.77 -0.70 3.52
C LEU A 196 5.14 -1.41 3.38
N PRO A 197 6.17 -0.70 2.86
CA PRO A 197 7.51 -1.24 2.77
C PRO A 197 8.00 -1.67 4.17
N ARG A 198 8.83 -2.72 4.21
CA ARG A 198 9.45 -3.19 5.45
C ARG A 198 10.61 -2.30 5.86
N ASP A 199 11.39 -1.93 4.86
CA ASP A 199 12.67 -1.26 5.05
C ASP A 199 12.51 0.26 5.07
N GLU A 200 13.49 0.89 5.67
CA GLU A 200 13.65 2.33 5.62
C GLU A 200 13.96 2.77 4.19
N MET A 201 13.30 3.82 3.74
CA MET A 201 13.51 4.42 2.44
C MET A 201 13.81 5.91 2.61
N PHE A 202 14.96 6.34 2.13
CA PHE A 202 15.39 7.74 2.22
C PHE A 202 15.39 8.33 3.63
N GLY A 203 15.71 7.52 4.65
CA GLY A 203 15.68 7.93 6.05
C GLY A 203 14.30 7.89 6.69
N VAL A 204 13.30 7.27 6.04
CA VAL A 204 11.92 7.19 6.52
C VAL A 204 11.46 5.74 6.60
N ASN A 205 10.95 5.35 7.76
CA ASN A 205 10.26 4.07 7.94
C ASN A 205 8.75 4.32 8.21
N LEU A 206 7.93 3.99 7.21
CA LEU A 206 6.48 4.20 7.29
C LEU A 206 5.80 3.40 8.42
N ARG A 207 6.35 2.27 8.81
CA ARG A 207 5.76 1.43 9.86
C ARG A 207 5.97 1.97 11.25
N HIS A 208 7.04 2.73 11.48
CA HIS A 208 7.36 3.33 12.77
C HIS A 208 6.36 4.42 13.19
N MET A 209 5.58 4.94 12.24
CA MET A 209 4.50 5.90 12.56
C MET A 209 3.31 5.24 13.25
N ILE A 210 3.15 3.91 13.13
CA ILE A 210 2.13 3.16 13.85
C ILE A 210 2.69 2.85 15.23
N CYS A 211 2.08 3.41 16.28
CA CYS A 211 2.57 3.27 17.64
C CYS A 211 1.54 2.57 18.54
N ALA A 212 1.97 2.15 19.72
CA ALA A 212 1.06 1.72 20.77
C ALA A 212 0.57 2.94 21.56
N PRO A 213 -0.67 2.94 22.07
CA PRO A 213 -1.09 3.93 23.05
C PRO A 213 -0.18 3.94 24.28
N GLN A 214 -0.11 5.06 24.97
CA GLN A 214 0.68 5.19 26.18
C GLN A 214 0.37 4.06 27.19
N GLY A 215 1.42 3.45 27.74
CA GLY A 215 1.33 2.32 28.66
C GLY A 215 0.94 0.98 28.03
N LYS A 216 0.87 0.89 26.71
CA LYS A 216 0.58 -0.34 25.96
C LYS A 216 1.74 -0.73 25.04
N LYS A 217 1.69 -1.96 24.54
CA LYS A 217 2.65 -2.50 23.56
C LYS A 217 1.89 -3.04 22.35
N LEU A 218 2.48 -2.93 21.18
CA LEU A 218 2.06 -3.68 19.99
C LEU A 218 2.69 -5.07 20.08
N VAL A 219 1.85 -6.09 19.97
CA VAL A 219 2.30 -7.49 19.86
C VAL A 219 2.02 -7.92 18.42
N VAL A 220 3.07 -8.23 17.68
CA VAL A 220 2.98 -8.70 16.29
C VAL A 220 3.26 -10.19 16.28
N VAL A 221 2.30 -10.95 15.77
CA VAL A 221 2.40 -12.41 15.64
C VAL A 221 2.07 -12.76 14.20
N ASP A 222 2.92 -13.56 13.58
CA ASP A 222 2.72 -14.09 12.24
C ASP A 222 2.86 -15.62 12.26
N LEU A 223 1.98 -16.30 11.54
CA LEU A 223 2.04 -17.74 11.37
C LEU A 223 2.99 -18.06 10.21
N SER A 224 4.23 -18.41 10.54
CA SER A 224 5.24 -18.71 9.55
C SER A 224 4.77 -19.75 8.54
N GLN A 225 4.71 -19.34 7.27
CA GLN A 225 4.46 -20.22 6.09
C GLN A 225 3.18 -21.06 6.23
N ILE A 226 2.14 -20.52 6.81
CA ILE A 226 0.89 -21.23 7.12
C ILE A 226 0.25 -21.88 5.89
N GLU A 227 0.38 -21.27 4.71
CA GLU A 227 -0.20 -21.79 3.47
C GLU A 227 0.45 -23.14 3.07
N VAL A 228 1.77 -23.21 3.13
CA VAL A 228 2.52 -24.44 2.83
C VAL A 228 2.21 -25.51 3.86
N ARG A 229 2.20 -25.17 5.15
CA ARG A 229 1.84 -26.08 6.24
C ARG A 229 0.44 -26.67 6.06
N THR A 230 -0.52 -25.81 5.75
CA THR A 230 -1.91 -26.25 5.51
C THR A 230 -2.02 -27.13 4.27
N LEU A 231 -1.31 -26.79 3.18
CA LEU A 231 -1.31 -27.59 1.96
C LEU A 231 -0.74 -28.98 2.22
N CYS A 232 0.43 -29.08 2.88
CA CYS A 232 1.05 -30.36 3.21
C CYS A 232 0.16 -31.20 4.16
N TRP A 233 -0.49 -30.55 5.11
CA TRP A 233 -1.45 -31.21 6.00
C TRP A 233 -2.66 -31.76 5.23
N LEU A 234 -3.25 -30.98 4.33
CA LEU A 234 -4.37 -31.41 3.49
C LEU A 234 -3.98 -32.54 2.53
N ALA A 235 -2.76 -32.49 1.99
CA ALA A 235 -2.21 -33.52 1.12
C ALA A 235 -1.72 -34.77 1.87
N ASN A 236 -1.76 -34.77 3.20
CA ASN A 236 -1.19 -35.81 4.08
C ASN A 236 0.31 -36.09 3.79
N ASP A 237 1.05 -35.05 3.39
CA ASP A 237 2.50 -35.11 3.14
C ASP A 237 3.29 -35.01 4.46
N GLN A 238 3.42 -36.13 5.16
CA GLN A 238 4.10 -36.22 6.44
C GLN A 238 5.60 -35.89 6.31
N VAL A 239 6.22 -36.27 5.21
CA VAL A 239 7.65 -36.04 4.96
C VAL A 239 7.95 -34.53 4.90
N THR A 240 7.15 -33.79 4.15
CA THR A 240 7.31 -32.33 4.08
C THR A 240 6.97 -31.66 5.40
N LEU A 241 5.95 -32.13 6.13
CA LEU A 241 5.61 -31.60 7.46
C LEU A 241 6.75 -31.79 8.47
N GLU A 242 7.43 -32.94 8.45
CA GLU A 242 8.62 -33.16 9.29
C GLU A 242 9.77 -32.23 8.93
N VAL A 243 10.03 -32.01 7.63
CA VAL A 243 11.04 -31.03 7.18
C VAL A 243 10.72 -29.64 7.70
N ILE A 244 9.45 -29.21 7.57
CA ILE A 244 8.99 -27.92 8.04
C ILE A 244 9.08 -27.77 9.58
N ALA A 245 8.84 -28.84 10.31
CA ALA A 245 8.92 -28.83 11.77
C ALA A 245 10.36 -28.67 12.28
N ASN A 246 11.35 -29.16 11.53
CA ASN A 246 12.74 -29.23 11.90
C ASN A 246 13.65 -28.19 11.21
N THR A 247 13.08 -27.22 10.50
CA THR A 247 13.84 -26.16 9.81
C THR A 247 13.35 -24.78 10.20
N GLU A 248 14.27 -23.81 10.26
CA GLU A 248 13.95 -22.39 10.45
C GLU A 248 13.53 -21.72 9.15
N ASP A 249 14.10 -22.12 8.01
CA ASP A 249 13.78 -21.61 6.68
C ASP A 249 13.37 -22.76 5.74
N ILE A 250 12.08 -22.83 5.47
CA ILE A 250 11.48 -23.84 4.61
C ILE A 250 11.96 -23.73 3.15
N TYR A 251 12.23 -22.52 2.67
CA TYR A 251 12.70 -22.32 1.29
C TYR A 251 14.11 -22.89 1.12
N GLU A 252 14.98 -22.66 2.10
CA GLU A 252 16.30 -23.24 2.14
C GLU A 252 16.23 -24.77 2.18
N ALA A 253 15.40 -25.32 3.08
CA ALA A 253 15.22 -26.75 3.19
C ALA A 253 14.74 -27.40 1.89
N PHE A 254 13.81 -26.76 1.18
CA PHE A 254 13.34 -27.23 -0.12
C PHE A 254 14.40 -27.10 -1.20
N ALA A 255 15.12 -25.98 -1.25
CA ALA A 255 16.17 -25.77 -2.24
C ALA A 255 17.30 -26.81 -2.11
N VAL A 256 17.72 -27.13 -0.87
CA VAL A 256 18.67 -28.20 -0.60
C VAL A 256 18.12 -29.54 -1.06
N ARG A 257 16.88 -29.89 -0.71
CA ARG A 257 16.25 -31.15 -1.09
C ARG A 257 16.12 -31.32 -2.60
N MET A 258 15.89 -30.24 -3.32
CA MET A 258 15.79 -30.22 -4.79
C MET A 258 17.16 -30.17 -5.48
N GLY A 259 18.27 -30.14 -4.73
CA GLY A 259 19.62 -29.97 -5.29
C GLY A 259 19.86 -28.61 -5.97
N MET A 260 19.07 -27.61 -5.61
CA MET A 260 19.15 -26.26 -6.18
C MET A 260 20.00 -25.30 -5.33
N TRP A 261 20.38 -25.70 -4.13
CA TRP A 261 21.16 -24.90 -3.19
C TRP A 261 21.93 -25.79 -2.21
N GLU A 262 23.13 -25.36 -1.81
CA GLU A 262 23.95 -26.02 -0.81
C GLU A 262 24.20 -25.05 0.35
N LYS A 263 24.21 -25.55 1.58
CA LYS A 263 24.38 -24.71 2.80
C LYS A 263 25.65 -23.87 2.78
N GLU A 264 26.68 -24.35 2.09
CA GLU A 264 27.98 -23.69 1.97
C GLU A 264 27.93 -22.44 1.09
N TRP A 265 26.89 -22.25 0.28
CA TRP A 265 26.73 -21.06 -0.59
C TRP A 265 26.21 -19.82 0.16
N GLY A 266 25.91 -19.94 1.45
CA GLY A 266 25.41 -18.87 2.29
C GLY A 266 23.87 -18.82 2.39
N SER A 267 23.32 -17.73 2.87
CA SER A 267 21.86 -17.57 3.02
C SER A 267 21.19 -17.34 1.68
N LEU A 268 20.03 -17.96 1.47
CA LEU A 268 19.12 -17.71 0.31
C LEU A 268 18.46 -16.31 0.35
N LYS A 269 18.68 -15.54 1.42
CA LYS A 269 18.09 -14.20 1.62
C LYS A 269 18.99 -13.10 1.11
#